data_27c1399a22145716f8383227a55bbf79
#
_entry.id   27c1399a22145716f8383227a55bbf79
#
_cell.length_a   1.000
_cell.length_b   1.000
_cell.length_c   1.000
_cell.angle_alpha   90.00
_cell.angle_beta   90.00
_cell.angle_gamma   90.00
#
_symmetry.space_group_name_H-M   'P 1'
#
loop_
_entity.id
_entity.type
_entity.pdbx_description
1 polymer ?
#
loop_
_entity_poly.entity_id
_entity_poly.type
_entity_poly.pdbx_seq_one_letter_code
_entity_poly.pdbx_strand_id
1 'polypeptide(L)'
;LREQVAREIRKGERKLNEMELDRASILGIRYCLCAAIDESVCRQEWGANSHWSQNSLLSEFHNETSGGDKFFVILERLKADPRKYRHVIEFLYLLLQLGFQGKYGREERGNEKLAEIGNTIYRLVR
;
A
#
# COMPACT_ATOMS: atom_id res chain seq x y z
N LEU A 1 -16.86 1.31 -10.81
CA LEU A 1 -15.86 0.49 -10.11
C LEU A 1 -15.03 1.31 -9.11
N ARG A 2 -14.49 2.43 -9.54
CA ARG A 2 -13.68 3.29 -8.67
C ARG A 2 -14.46 3.76 -7.43
N GLU A 3 -15.69 4.19 -7.61
CA GLU A 3 -16.53 4.64 -6.49
C GLU A 3 -16.87 3.51 -5.53
N GLN A 4 -17.03 2.29 -6.04
CA GLN A 4 -17.26 1.10 -5.23
C GLN A 4 -16.02 0.79 -4.38
N VAL A 5 -14.84 0.87 -4.98
CA VAL A 5 -13.56 0.64 -4.28
C VAL A 5 -13.37 1.71 -3.20
N ALA A 6 -13.61 2.98 -3.53
CA ALA A 6 -13.48 4.06 -2.56
C ALA A 6 -14.41 3.86 -1.36
N ARG A 7 -15.64 3.40 -1.59
CA ARG A 7 -16.58 3.09 -0.50
C ARG A 7 -16.07 1.96 0.39
N GLU A 8 -15.49 0.93 -0.22
CA GLU A 8 -14.93 -0.18 0.55
C GLU A 8 -13.73 0.25 1.40
N ILE A 9 -12.91 1.15 0.88
CA ILE A 9 -11.79 1.72 1.63
C ILE A 9 -12.30 2.50 2.85
N ARG A 10 -13.34 3.32 2.67
CA ARG A 10 -13.94 4.07 3.78
C ARG A 10 -14.53 3.14 4.84
N LYS A 11 -15.19 2.05 4.41
CA LYS A 11 -15.71 1.03 5.34
C LYS A 11 -14.58 0.38 6.13
N GLY A 12 -13.51 0.00 5.45
CA GLY A 12 -12.35 -0.62 6.09
C GLY A 12 -11.71 0.32 7.11
N GLU A 13 -11.58 1.60 6.76
CA GLU A 13 -11.05 2.60 7.68
C GLU A 13 -11.90 2.73 8.94
N ARG A 14 -13.23 2.73 8.79
CA ARG A 14 -14.12 2.80 9.95
C ARG A 14 -13.92 1.60 10.87
N LYS A 15 -13.75 0.39 10.31
CA LYS A 15 -13.46 -0.81 11.11
C LYS A 15 -12.12 -0.71 11.81
N LEU A 16 -11.11 -0.17 11.15
CA LEU A 16 -9.79 0.03 11.75
C LEU A 16 -9.85 1.03 12.90
N ASN A 17 -10.69 2.06 12.79
CA ASN A 17 -10.86 3.04 13.85
C ASN A 17 -11.51 2.45 15.11
N GLU A 18 -12.22 1.33 14.97
CA GLU A 18 -12.81 0.59 16.08
C GLU A 18 -11.79 -0.31 16.79
N MET A 19 -10.65 -0.54 16.17
CA MET A 19 -9.55 -1.31 16.73
C MET A 19 -8.61 -0.38 17.51
N GLU A 20 -7.74 -0.96 18.33
CA GLU A 20 -6.82 -0.19 19.16
C GLU A 20 -5.54 0.22 18.41
N LEU A 21 -5.68 0.65 17.16
CA LEU A 21 -4.56 1.14 16.37
C LEU A 21 -4.51 2.67 16.43
N ASP A 22 -3.31 3.21 16.48
CA ASP A 22 -3.11 4.64 16.45
C ASP A 22 -3.48 5.22 15.07
N ARG A 23 -3.84 6.49 15.04
CA ARG A 23 -4.28 7.16 13.82
C ARG A 23 -3.22 7.14 12.73
N ALA A 24 -1.95 7.30 13.09
CA ALA A 24 -0.84 7.28 12.12
C ALA A 24 -0.75 5.93 11.40
N SER A 25 -0.93 4.82 12.14
CA SER A 25 -0.91 3.49 11.54
C SER A 25 -2.10 3.27 10.61
N ILE A 26 -3.28 3.72 10.99
CA ILE A 26 -4.48 3.61 10.17
C ILE A 26 -4.29 4.37 8.85
N LEU A 27 -3.75 5.59 8.91
CA LEU A 27 -3.46 6.38 7.72
C LEU A 27 -2.39 5.72 6.86
N GLY A 28 -1.39 5.10 7.48
CA GLY A 28 -0.36 4.35 6.76
C GLY A 28 -0.92 3.16 6.02
N ILE A 29 -1.80 2.39 6.67
CA ILE A 29 -2.48 1.25 6.04
C ILE A 29 -3.30 1.73 4.84
N ARG A 30 -4.09 2.79 5.02
CA ARG A 30 -4.90 3.35 3.95
C ARG A 30 -4.05 3.80 2.78
N TYR A 31 -2.93 4.47 3.05
CA TYR A 31 -1.99 4.91 2.02
C TYR A 31 -1.47 3.72 1.21
N CYS A 32 -0.98 2.69 1.89
CA CYS A 32 -0.42 1.52 1.23
C CYS A 32 -1.45 0.79 0.37
N LEU A 33 -2.66 0.66 0.86
CA LEU A 33 -3.75 0.03 0.12
C LEU A 33 -4.11 0.85 -1.12
N CYS A 34 -4.27 2.16 -0.98
CA CYS A 34 -4.57 3.05 -2.11
C CYS A 34 -3.47 2.97 -3.16
N ALA A 35 -2.21 2.99 -2.74
CA ALA A 35 -1.06 2.92 -3.64
C ALA A 35 -1.06 1.61 -4.43
N ALA A 36 -1.31 0.49 -3.75
CA ALA A 36 -1.31 -0.82 -4.38
C ALA A 36 -2.44 -0.96 -5.41
N ILE A 37 -3.63 -0.48 -5.06
CA ILE A 37 -4.79 -0.54 -5.96
C ILE A 37 -4.57 0.37 -7.17
N ASP A 38 -4.12 1.61 -6.95
CA ASP A 38 -3.85 2.54 -8.04
C ASP A 38 -2.82 1.97 -9.01
N GLU A 39 -1.73 1.40 -8.49
CA GLU A 39 -0.70 0.79 -9.33
C GLU A 39 -1.26 -0.37 -10.15
N SER A 40 -2.03 -1.25 -9.51
CA SER A 40 -2.64 -2.40 -10.17
C SER A 40 -3.58 -1.98 -11.30
N VAL A 41 -4.41 -0.98 -11.07
CA VAL A 41 -5.34 -0.46 -12.08
C VAL A 41 -4.57 0.19 -13.23
N CYS A 42 -3.55 1.00 -12.94
CA CYS A 42 -2.80 1.73 -13.96
C CYS A 42 -1.91 0.84 -14.82
N ARG A 43 -1.66 -0.40 -14.39
CA ARG A 43 -0.96 -1.40 -15.22
C ARG A 43 -1.85 -1.95 -16.32
N GLN A 44 -3.17 -1.87 -16.14
CA GLN A 44 -4.10 -2.34 -17.15
C GLN A 44 -4.25 -1.26 -18.23
N GLU A 45 -4.40 -1.69 -19.47
CA GLU A 45 -4.57 -0.76 -20.59
C GLU A 45 -5.78 0.14 -20.37
N TRP A 46 -6.90 -0.43 -19.92
CA TRP A 46 -8.10 0.36 -19.63
C TRP A 46 -7.90 1.35 -18.48
N GLY A 47 -7.09 0.98 -17.48
CA GLY A 47 -6.84 1.83 -16.32
C GLY A 47 -5.92 2.99 -16.63
N ALA A 48 -4.86 2.75 -17.40
CA ALA A 48 -3.88 3.76 -17.76
C ALA A 48 -4.49 4.93 -18.56
N ASN A 49 -5.51 4.64 -19.34
CA ASN A 49 -6.19 5.63 -20.18
C ASN A 49 -7.54 6.08 -19.63
N SER A 50 -7.84 5.71 -18.38
CA SER A 50 -9.13 6.00 -17.77
C SER A 50 -9.09 7.26 -16.91
N HIS A 51 -10.27 7.67 -16.46
CA HIS A 51 -10.42 8.73 -15.48
C HIS A 51 -9.64 8.43 -14.18
N TRP A 52 -9.48 7.15 -13.84
CA TRP A 52 -8.74 6.71 -12.65
C TRP A 52 -7.29 7.19 -12.66
N SER A 53 -6.62 7.15 -13.81
CA SER A 53 -5.22 7.58 -13.91
C SER A 53 -5.03 9.05 -13.54
N GLN A 54 -6.06 9.88 -13.73
CA GLN A 54 -6.05 11.29 -13.40
C GLN A 54 -6.66 11.59 -12.03
N ASN A 55 -7.40 10.64 -11.47
CA ASN A 55 -8.09 10.77 -10.19
C ASN A 55 -7.82 9.53 -9.36
N SER A 56 -6.57 9.37 -8.92
CA SER A 56 -6.14 8.21 -8.15
C SER A 56 -6.78 8.20 -6.76
N LEU A 57 -6.79 7.02 -6.13
CA LEU A 57 -7.22 6.89 -4.74
C LEU A 57 -6.26 7.64 -3.82
N LEU A 58 -4.96 7.63 -4.13
CA LEU A 58 -3.99 8.42 -3.34
C LEU A 58 -4.30 9.91 -3.40
N SER A 59 -4.71 10.42 -4.56
CA SER A 59 -5.11 11.81 -4.69
C SER A 59 -6.33 12.13 -3.83
N GLU A 60 -7.33 11.27 -3.87
CA GLU A 60 -8.58 11.48 -3.12
C GLU A 60 -8.37 11.37 -1.61
N PHE A 61 -7.68 10.33 -1.14
CA PHE A 61 -7.57 10.04 0.28
C PHE A 61 -6.38 10.69 0.95
N HIS A 62 -5.33 11.01 0.22
CA HIS A 62 -4.06 11.48 0.78
C HIS A 62 -3.49 12.72 0.11
N ASN A 63 -4.20 13.28 -0.87
CA ASN A 63 -3.74 14.44 -1.62
C ASN A 63 -2.32 14.24 -2.17
N GLU A 64 -2.04 13.07 -2.68
CA GLU A 64 -0.72 12.63 -3.11
C GLU A 64 -0.76 12.20 -4.58
N THR A 65 0.24 12.61 -5.35
CA THR A 65 0.32 12.27 -6.78
C THR A 65 1.53 11.43 -7.14
N SER A 66 2.40 11.16 -6.18
CA SER A 66 3.71 10.53 -6.44
C SER A 66 3.72 9.00 -6.42
N GLY A 67 2.56 8.38 -6.60
CA GLY A 67 2.49 6.96 -6.94
C GLY A 67 2.98 5.97 -5.89
N GLY A 68 2.77 6.26 -4.61
CA GLY A 68 3.07 5.28 -3.56
C GLY A 68 4.52 5.29 -3.07
N ASP A 69 5.24 6.37 -3.29
CA ASP A 69 6.65 6.46 -2.88
C ASP A 69 6.86 6.26 -1.38
N LYS A 70 5.85 6.56 -0.57
CA LYS A 70 5.95 6.44 0.89
C LYS A 70 5.68 5.04 1.43
N PHE A 71 5.29 4.09 0.58
CA PHE A 71 4.98 2.73 1.02
C PHE A 71 6.12 2.12 1.84
N PHE A 72 7.34 2.22 1.32
CA PHE A 72 8.50 1.60 1.97
C PHE A 72 8.95 2.37 3.21
N VAL A 73 8.70 3.67 3.26
CA VAL A 73 8.94 4.48 4.47
C VAL A 73 7.99 4.04 5.58
N ILE A 74 6.73 3.82 5.26
CA ILE A 74 5.73 3.33 6.21
C ILE A 74 6.12 1.95 6.70
N LEU A 75 6.51 1.06 5.79
CA LEU A 75 6.97 -0.29 6.15
C LEU A 75 8.13 -0.25 7.15
N GLU A 76 9.12 0.59 6.90
CA GLU A 76 10.26 0.72 7.80
C GLU A 76 9.85 1.18 9.20
N ARG A 77 8.89 2.10 9.29
CA ARG A 77 8.38 2.55 10.59
C ARG A 77 7.69 1.42 11.36
N LEU A 78 6.91 0.62 10.65
CA LEU A 78 6.20 -0.51 11.27
C LEU A 78 7.17 -1.60 11.72
N LYS A 79 8.24 -1.81 10.97
CA LYS A 79 9.27 -2.80 11.30
C LYS A 79 10.02 -2.48 12.59
N ALA A 80 9.98 -1.23 13.05
CA ALA A 80 10.61 -0.84 14.31
C ALA A 80 9.93 -1.48 15.53
N ASP A 81 8.65 -1.87 15.41
CA ASP A 81 7.94 -2.60 16.47
C ASP A 81 7.13 -3.75 15.84
N PRO A 82 7.81 -4.84 15.46
CA PRO A 82 7.16 -5.92 14.71
C PRO A 82 6.07 -6.67 15.50
N ARG A 83 6.16 -6.69 16.82
CA ARG A 83 5.14 -7.34 17.63
C ARG A 83 3.82 -6.57 17.60
N LYS A 84 3.91 -5.26 17.78
CA LYS A 84 2.73 -4.39 17.78
C LYS A 84 2.05 -4.37 16.43
N TYR A 85 2.84 -4.32 15.36
CA TYR A 85 2.33 -4.12 14.00
C TYR A 85 2.38 -5.38 13.14
N ARG A 86 2.48 -6.55 13.77
CA ARG A 86 2.61 -7.82 13.03
C ARG A 86 1.57 -7.99 11.94
N HIS A 87 0.30 -7.78 12.26
CA HIS A 87 -0.79 -7.99 11.28
C HIS A 87 -0.76 -6.95 10.17
N VAL A 88 -0.36 -5.73 10.48
CA VAL A 88 -0.21 -4.68 9.47
C VAL A 88 0.95 -5.01 8.52
N ILE A 89 2.07 -5.44 9.08
CA ILE A 89 3.24 -5.86 8.30
C ILE A 89 2.89 -7.03 7.39
N GLU A 90 2.14 -8.02 7.91
CA GLU A 90 1.66 -9.15 7.11
C GLU A 90 0.80 -8.68 5.94
N PHE A 91 -0.05 -7.68 6.17
CA PHE A 91 -0.88 -7.09 5.12
C PHE A 91 -0.02 -6.42 4.04
N LEU A 92 0.98 -5.65 4.43
CA LEU A 92 1.90 -5.04 3.46
C LEU A 92 2.69 -6.10 2.68
N TYR A 93 3.10 -7.16 3.35
CA TYR A 93 3.74 -8.29 2.70
C TYR A 93 2.84 -8.89 1.62
N LEU A 94 1.56 -9.06 1.94
CA LEU A 94 0.58 -9.57 0.97
C LEU A 94 0.50 -8.65 -0.26
N LEU A 95 0.47 -7.34 -0.06
CA LEU A 95 0.44 -6.39 -1.17
C LEU A 95 1.66 -6.54 -2.08
N LEU A 96 2.84 -6.76 -1.49
CA LEU A 96 4.07 -7.01 -2.25
C LEU A 96 3.98 -8.31 -3.02
N GLN A 97 3.43 -9.37 -2.40
CA GLN A 97 3.26 -10.66 -3.07
C GLN A 97 2.25 -10.60 -4.22
N LEU A 98 1.28 -9.70 -4.12
CA LEU A 98 0.30 -9.48 -5.18
C LEU A 98 0.85 -8.64 -6.33
N GLY A 99 2.08 -8.13 -6.19
CA GLY A 99 2.79 -7.49 -7.27
C GLY A 99 3.07 -6.00 -7.12
N PHE A 100 2.78 -5.41 -5.97
CA PHE A 100 3.10 -4.01 -5.76
C PHE A 100 4.62 -3.79 -5.85
N GLN A 101 5.05 -2.81 -6.63
CA GLN A 101 6.45 -2.50 -6.85
C GLN A 101 6.84 -1.10 -6.35
N GLY A 102 5.92 -0.15 -6.41
CA GLY A 102 6.17 1.23 -6.03
C GLY A 102 7.37 1.80 -6.77
N LYS A 103 8.24 2.48 -6.03
CA LYS A 103 9.44 3.10 -6.61
C LYS A 103 10.39 2.09 -7.26
N TYR A 104 10.38 0.84 -6.80
CA TYR A 104 11.29 -0.19 -7.33
C TYR A 104 10.89 -0.70 -8.71
N GLY A 105 9.69 -0.40 -9.15
CA GLY A 105 9.26 -0.77 -10.51
C GLY A 105 10.03 -0.05 -11.60
N ARG A 106 10.67 1.07 -11.26
CA ARG A 106 11.43 1.90 -12.20
C ARG A 106 12.94 1.81 -12.00
N GLU A 107 13.38 1.05 -11.01
CA GLU A 107 14.80 0.91 -10.69
C GLU A 107 15.41 -0.30 -11.37
N GLU A 108 16.66 -0.16 -11.78
CA GLU A 108 17.47 -1.28 -12.19
C GLU A 108 17.66 -2.18 -10.98
N ARG A 109 17.50 -3.50 -11.17
CA ARG A 109 17.52 -4.48 -10.09
C ARG A 109 16.41 -4.29 -9.06
N GLY A 110 15.33 -3.60 -9.44
CA GLY A 110 14.20 -3.40 -8.54
C GLY A 110 13.59 -4.71 -8.04
N ASN A 111 13.49 -5.72 -8.92
CA ASN A 111 12.97 -7.04 -8.55
C ASN A 111 13.82 -7.72 -7.48
N GLU A 112 15.13 -7.56 -7.55
CA GLU A 112 16.04 -8.12 -6.54
C GLU A 112 15.85 -7.44 -5.20
N LYS A 113 15.70 -6.12 -5.20
CA LYS A 113 15.46 -5.33 -3.99
C LYS A 113 14.13 -5.68 -3.35
N LEU A 114 13.08 -5.85 -4.16
CA LEU A 114 11.76 -6.25 -3.69
C LEU A 114 11.78 -7.65 -3.08
N ALA A 115 12.49 -8.59 -3.70
CA ALA A 115 12.62 -9.95 -3.16
C ALA A 115 13.34 -9.92 -1.81
N GLU A 116 14.37 -9.10 -1.68
CA GLU A 116 15.12 -8.95 -0.44
C GLU A 116 14.25 -8.37 0.68
N ILE A 117 13.46 -7.34 0.36
CA ILE A 117 12.51 -6.75 1.29
C ILE A 117 11.49 -7.79 1.74
N GLY A 118 10.93 -8.55 0.80
CA GLY A 118 9.97 -9.61 1.11
C GLY A 118 10.54 -10.68 2.01
N ASN A 119 11.78 -11.11 1.78
CA ASN A 119 12.44 -12.09 2.62
C ASN A 119 12.64 -11.57 4.04
N THR A 120 13.01 -10.32 4.18
CA THR A 120 13.18 -9.68 5.49
C THR A 120 11.86 -9.64 6.26
N ILE A 121 10.78 -9.25 5.61
CA ILE A 121 9.45 -9.21 6.22
C ILE A 121 9.01 -10.61 6.63
N TYR A 122 9.18 -11.58 5.76
CA TYR A 122 8.80 -12.97 6.05
C TYR A 122 9.45 -13.47 7.32
N ARG A 123 10.72 -13.15 7.53
CA ARG A 123 11.43 -13.53 8.75
C ARG A 123 10.93 -12.82 9.99
N LEU A 124 10.47 -11.58 9.84
CA LEU A 124 9.94 -10.79 10.97
C LEU A 124 8.59 -11.29 11.47
N VAL A 125 7.71 -11.72 10.57
CA VAL A 125 6.32 -12.06 10.92
C VAL A 125 6.05 -13.55 11.03
N ARG A 126 7.04 -14.33 10.76
CA ARG A 126 6.97 -15.79 10.75
C ARG A 126 6.81 -16.40 12.15
#